data_658f81166490ff55ede9a4944a7ee914
#
_entry.id   658f81166490ff55ede9a4944a7ee914
#
_cell.length_a   1.000
_cell.length_b   1.000
_cell.length_c   1.000
_cell.angle_alpha   90.00
_cell.angle_beta   90.00
_cell.angle_gamma   90.00
#
_symmetry.space_group_name_H-M   'P 1'
#
loop_
_entity.id
_entity.type
_entity.pdbx_description
1 polymer ?
#
loop_
_entity_poly.entity_id
_entity_poly.type
_entity_poly.pdbx_seq_one_letter_code
_entity_poly.pdbx_strand_id
1 'polypeptide(L)'
;MKIGIDGSKISRRRILKYGLAVVGGATLGFPFIRTAHAQSPVKIRYATGGGIGPNEMETVIYLDWMQKNVLKQYGKAYTVDMTFTRGTPEAATLLAAGQADMATLSFAVFATSILKDVVPGGMKIVADNYQDGHKGYAANTFFVLQDSPVKTVSDLRGKRIGINAYGSAVDLALRVRLKMDGIDPRKDVQIVEIAFPNIGPAIREKRIDCGVLILPFMNNEVQKGGLKAVFNGGDAFGPYSVIFHVATNNFLKANREAVRAFLSDYVLGLKWFYDPANRKRAIEITSEFTKSPANVLDQYFMTERDYYRDRDGCVSAEVIQRPVDGMQREGLIDKPVKIADYMDLSLLPGLCKA
;
A
#
# COMPACT_ATOMS: atom_id res chain seq x y z
N MET A 1 37.07 23.38 -48.60
CA MET A 1 36.47 23.00 -49.89
C MET A 1 34.94 23.10 -49.65
N LYS A 2 34.31 24.16 -50.13
CA LYS A 2 32.89 24.45 -50.02
C LYS A 2 32.16 23.79 -51.19
N ILE A 3 31.09 23.04 -50.92
CA ILE A 3 30.14 22.68 -51.97
C ILE A 3 28.73 23.06 -51.38
N GLY A 4 28.12 23.99 -52.12
CA GLY A 4 26.80 24.51 -51.80
C GLY A 4 25.70 23.57 -52.29
N ILE A 5 24.54 23.65 -51.65
CA ILE A 5 23.31 22.97 -52.06
C ILE A 5 22.27 24.03 -52.40
N ASP A 6 21.84 23.98 -53.63
CA ASP A 6 20.85 24.82 -54.27
C ASP A 6 19.41 24.45 -53.79
N GLY A 7 18.66 25.46 -53.44
CA GLY A 7 17.29 25.33 -53.05
C GLY A 7 16.33 25.59 -54.21
N SER A 8 15.60 24.59 -54.67
CA SER A 8 14.51 24.78 -55.62
C SER A 8 13.14 24.71 -54.94
N LYS A 9 12.47 25.84 -54.91
CA LYS A 9 11.07 26.04 -54.52
C LYS A 9 10.16 25.32 -55.51
N ILE A 10 9.30 24.43 -54.98
CA ILE A 10 8.14 23.93 -55.73
C ILE A 10 6.91 24.71 -55.34
N SER A 11 6.38 25.42 -56.33
CA SER A 11 5.26 26.33 -56.27
C SER A 11 3.91 25.59 -56.12
N ARG A 12 3.10 26.02 -55.15
CA ARG A 12 1.68 25.70 -55.03
C ARG A 12 0.87 26.50 -56.06
N ARG A 13 0.65 25.97 -57.28
CA ARG A 13 -0.41 26.45 -58.19
C ARG A 13 -0.42 25.61 -59.48
N ARG A 14 -1.31 24.58 -59.49
CA ARG A 14 -1.94 24.01 -60.70
C ARG A 14 -2.58 22.69 -60.36
N ILE A 15 -3.84 22.70 -60.00
CA ILE A 15 -4.81 21.65 -60.40
C ILE A 15 -6.19 22.30 -60.11
N LEU A 16 -6.73 22.95 -61.10
CA LEU A 16 -8.12 23.30 -61.27
C LEU A 16 -8.37 23.23 -62.76
N LYS A 17 -9.05 22.16 -63.16
CA LYS A 17 -9.92 22.05 -64.33
C LYS A 17 -10.03 20.63 -64.82
N TYR A 18 -11.26 20.14 -64.77
CA TYR A 18 -11.98 19.11 -65.51
C TYR A 18 -12.74 18.27 -64.46
N GLY A 19 -14.04 18.34 -64.34
CA GLY A 19 -15.08 18.09 -65.29
C GLY A 19 -16.17 17.37 -64.53
N LEU A 20 -17.36 17.97 -64.32
CA LEU A 20 -18.57 17.29 -63.80
C LEU A 20 -18.96 16.14 -64.76
N ALA A 21 -19.09 14.92 -64.19
CA ALA A 21 -19.97 13.88 -64.77
C ALA A 21 -20.81 13.33 -63.64
N VAL A 22 -22.08 13.65 -63.67
CA VAL A 22 -23.13 13.06 -62.83
C VAL A 22 -23.43 11.68 -63.36
N VAL A 23 -23.13 10.65 -62.57
CA VAL A 23 -23.69 9.32 -62.77
C VAL A 23 -24.31 8.88 -61.42
N GLY A 24 -25.62 8.79 -61.39
CA GLY A 24 -26.37 8.21 -60.32
C GLY A 24 -26.04 6.74 -60.14
N GLY A 25 -25.61 6.35 -58.98
CA GLY A 25 -25.29 4.97 -58.60
C GLY A 25 -25.57 4.76 -57.11
N ALA A 26 -26.37 3.77 -56.82
CA ALA A 26 -26.88 3.36 -55.54
C ALA A 26 -25.79 3.40 -54.43
N THR A 27 -26.07 4.09 -53.35
CA THR A 27 -25.27 4.06 -52.13
C THR A 27 -25.45 2.70 -51.46
N LEU A 28 -24.59 1.75 -51.78
CA LEU A 28 -24.33 0.60 -50.92
C LEU A 28 -23.67 1.14 -49.66
N GLY A 29 -24.44 1.27 -48.57
CA GLY A 29 -23.95 1.58 -47.25
C GLY A 29 -22.98 0.49 -46.78
N PHE A 30 -21.70 0.70 -46.97
CA PHE A 30 -20.73 -0.09 -46.26
C PHE A 30 -20.92 0.19 -44.78
N PRO A 31 -21.10 -0.83 -43.91
CA PRO A 31 -21.07 -0.61 -42.47
C PRO A 31 -19.69 -0.05 -42.14
N PHE A 32 -19.66 1.18 -41.68
CA PHE A 32 -18.46 1.71 -41.04
C PHE A 32 -18.18 0.81 -39.84
N ILE A 33 -17.30 -0.18 -40.03
CA ILE A 33 -16.66 -0.87 -38.91
C ILE A 33 -15.87 0.22 -38.19
N ARG A 34 -16.44 0.80 -37.15
CA ARG A 34 -15.67 1.53 -36.15
C ARG A 34 -14.68 0.51 -35.60
N THR A 35 -13.48 0.51 -36.10
CA THR A 35 -12.34 -0.08 -35.39
C THR A 35 -12.31 0.62 -34.05
N ALA A 36 -12.76 -0.07 -33.03
CA ALA A 36 -12.54 0.36 -31.65
C ALA A 36 -11.01 0.48 -31.53
N HIS A 37 -10.50 1.71 -31.56
CA HIS A 37 -9.11 1.93 -31.18
C HIS A 37 -9.00 1.36 -29.75
N ALA A 38 -8.25 0.27 -29.63
CA ALA A 38 -7.91 -0.25 -28.31
C ALA A 38 -7.24 0.92 -27.56
N GLN A 39 -7.96 1.47 -26.59
CA GLN A 39 -7.46 2.56 -25.77
C GLN A 39 -6.21 2.03 -25.08
N SER A 40 -5.09 2.74 -25.17
CA SER A 40 -3.85 2.36 -24.48
C SER A 40 -4.15 2.19 -22.99
N PRO A 41 -3.57 1.14 -22.35
CA PRO A 41 -3.82 0.90 -20.93
C PRO A 41 -3.44 2.13 -20.10
N VAL A 42 -4.27 2.46 -19.11
CA VAL A 42 -4.01 3.57 -18.19
C VAL A 42 -2.80 3.23 -17.33
N LYS A 43 -1.80 4.11 -17.31
CA LYS A 43 -0.64 3.96 -16.43
C LYS A 43 -1.00 4.45 -15.02
N ILE A 44 -0.98 3.57 -14.03
CA ILE A 44 -1.17 3.88 -12.61
C ILE A 44 0.20 4.06 -11.96
N ARG A 45 0.52 5.27 -11.49
CA ARG A 45 1.70 5.54 -10.66
C ARG A 45 1.34 5.18 -9.23
N TYR A 46 1.97 4.14 -8.70
CA TYR A 46 1.62 3.58 -7.41
C TYR A 46 2.79 3.71 -6.42
N ALA A 47 2.53 4.27 -5.23
CA ALA A 47 3.51 4.35 -4.15
C ALA A 47 3.20 3.33 -3.05
N THR A 48 4.14 2.42 -2.76
CA THR A 48 3.98 1.45 -1.66
C THR A 48 4.23 2.11 -0.32
N GLY A 49 3.58 1.64 0.73
CA GLY A 49 3.71 2.20 2.07
C GLY A 49 4.85 1.63 2.91
N GLY A 50 5.49 0.54 2.51
CA GLY A 50 6.43 -0.19 3.35
C GLY A 50 7.72 -0.68 2.67
N GLY A 51 7.96 -0.33 1.42
CA GLY A 51 9.13 -0.78 0.67
C GLY A 51 8.96 -2.20 0.09
N ILE A 52 10.08 -2.84 -0.25
CA ILE A 52 10.08 -4.20 -0.80
C ILE A 52 9.94 -5.20 0.34
N GLY A 53 8.78 -5.84 0.43
CA GLY A 53 8.50 -6.85 1.44
C GLY A 53 7.24 -7.67 1.13
N PRO A 54 7.04 -8.81 1.81
CA PRO A 54 5.88 -9.66 1.58
C PRO A 54 4.61 -9.21 2.30
N ASN A 55 4.67 -8.18 3.15
CA ASN A 55 3.53 -7.76 3.96
C ASN A 55 2.49 -6.99 3.14
N GLU A 56 2.93 -6.15 2.21
CA GLU A 56 2.09 -5.40 1.30
C GLU A 56 1.91 -6.19 0.01
N MET A 57 0.73 -6.78 -0.17
CA MET A 57 0.48 -7.77 -1.22
C MET A 57 0.59 -7.21 -2.63
N GLU A 58 0.36 -5.91 -2.84
CA GLU A 58 0.57 -5.29 -4.14
C GLU A 58 2.01 -5.43 -4.63
N THR A 59 2.98 -5.50 -3.73
CA THR A 59 4.39 -5.64 -4.09
C THR A 59 4.69 -6.95 -4.80
N VAL A 60 3.96 -8.02 -4.46
CA VAL A 60 4.14 -9.35 -5.04
C VAL A 60 3.07 -9.71 -6.08
N ILE A 61 1.86 -9.14 -5.99
CA ILE A 61 0.78 -9.38 -6.94
C ILE A 61 1.09 -8.79 -8.32
N TYR A 62 1.78 -7.65 -8.37
CA TYR A 62 2.10 -6.98 -9.64
C TYR A 62 3.49 -7.31 -10.19
N LEU A 63 4.09 -8.43 -9.79
CA LEU A 63 5.34 -8.94 -10.37
C LEU A 63 5.13 -9.47 -11.80
N ASP A 64 6.18 -9.40 -12.61
CA ASP A 64 6.18 -9.85 -14.02
C ASP A 64 5.58 -11.24 -14.21
N TRP A 65 5.89 -12.18 -13.32
CA TRP A 65 5.34 -13.52 -13.41
C TRP A 65 3.82 -13.52 -13.22
N MET A 66 3.31 -12.80 -12.23
CA MET A 66 1.89 -12.65 -11.94
C MET A 66 1.16 -11.95 -13.09
N GLN A 67 1.75 -10.88 -13.63
CA GLN A 67 1.23 -10.16 -14.79
C GLN A 67 0.98 -11.09 -15.99
N LYS A 68 1.89 -12.02 -16.23
CA LYS A 68 1.85 -12.94 -17.39
C LYS A 68 0.97 -14.15 -17.16
N ASN A 69 0.79 -14.61 -15.93
CA ASN A 69 0.19 -15.91 -15.63
C ASN A 69 -1.13 -15.83 -14.86
N VAL A 70 -1.40 -14.74 -14.14
CA VAL A 70 -2.53 -14.64 -13.22
C VAL A 70 -3.43 -13.45 -13.55
N LEU A 71 -2.85 -12.24 -13.69
CA LEU A 71 -3.62 -11.02 -13.86
C LEU A 71 -4.32 -10.99 -15.23
N LYS A 72 -5.59 -10.61 -15.24
CA LYS A 72 -6.43 -10.66 -16.47
C LYS A 72 -6.54 -9.32 -17.18
N GLN A 73 -6.42 -8.22 -16.42
CA GLN A 73 -6.65 -6.86 -16.91
C GLN A 73 -5.35 -6.09 -17.13
N TYR A 74 -4.24 -6.55 -16.52
CA TYR A 74 -2.92 -5.94 -16.68
C TYR A 74 -2.49 -5.91 -18.14
N GLY A 75 -1.95 -4.78 -18.59
CA GLY A 75 -1.56 -4.56 -19.98
C GLY A 75 -2.71 -4.32 -20.96
N LYS A 76 -3.97 -4.47 -20.52
CA LYS A 76 -5.19 -4.22 -21.32
C LYS A 76 -5.90 -2.95 -20.84
N ALA A 77 -6.36 -2.94 -19.59
CA ALA A 77 -7.05 -1.80 -18.99
C ALA A 77 -6.09 -0.85 -18.27
N TYR A 78 -5.04 -1.40 -17.67
CA TYR A 78 -4.07 -0.62 -16.90
C TYR A 78 -2.66 -1.25 -16.94
N THR A 79 -1.66 -0.44 -16.56
CA THR A 79 -0.32 -0.85 -16.17
C THR A 79 0.06 -0.17 -14.86
N VAL A 80 1.03 -0.71 -14.12
CA VAL A 80 1.50 -0.12 -12.86
C VAL A 80 2.96 0.32 -12.98
N ASP A 81 3.23 1.54 -12.53
CA ASP A 81 4.58 2.06 -12.28
C ASP A 81 4.76 2.21 -10.78
N MET A 82 5.48 1.28 -10.16
CA MET A 82 5.55 1.13 -8.72
C MET A 82 6.79 1.83 -8.15
N THR A 83 6.56 2.72 -7.18
CA THR A 83 7.62 3.39 -6.40
C THR A 83 7.61 2.81 -4.99
N PHE A 84 8.73 2.21 -4.58
CA PHE A 84 8.91 1.68 -3.23
C PHE A 84 9.38 2.80 -2.29
N THR A 85 8.65 3.01 -1.20
CA THR A 85 8.95 4.05 -0.21
C THR A 85 9.48 3.44 1.10
N ARG A 86 10.03 4.28 1.97
CA ARG A 86 10.51 3.85 3.29
C ARG A 86 9.39 3.72 4.32
N GLY A 87 8.20 4.23 4.00
CA GLY A 87 7.03 4.21 4.87
C GLY A 87 5.89 5.06 4.32
N THR A 88 4.69 4.85 4.86
CA THR A 88 3.46 5.54 4.41
C THR A 88 3.53 7.08 4.43
N PRO A 89 4.33 7.76 5.29
CA PRO A 89 4.50 9.21 5.20
C PRO A 89 5.13 9.66 3.87
N GLU A 90 6.12 8.90 3.36
CA GLU A 90 6.74 9.21 2.07
C GLU A 90 5.77 8.95 0.91
N ALA A 91 4.98 7.86 0.98
CA ALA A 91 3.93 7.59 0.00
C ALA A 91 2.89 8.72 -0.07
N ALA A 92 2.47 9.26 1.09
CA ALA A 92 1.57 10.43 1.13
C ALA A 92 2.21 11.68 0.51
N THR A 93 3.52 11.88 0.66
CA THR A 93 4.25 12.98 0.03
C THR A 93 4.20 12.86 -1.50
N LEU A 94 4.35 11.64 -2.05
CA LEU A 94 4.25 11.41 -3.50
C LEU A 94 2.83 11.68 -4.02
N LEU A 95 1.77 11.31 -3.27
CA LEU A 95 0.39 11.66 -3.61
C LEU A 95 0.18 13.17 -3.60
N ALA A 96 0.65 13.86 -2.56
CA ALA A 96 0.54 15.32 -2.41
C ALA A 96 1.26 16.07 -3.54
N ALA A 97 2.41 15.58 -3.97
CA ALA A 97 3.18 16.13 -5.09
C ALA A 97 2.62 15.78 -6.47
N GLY A 98 1.54 14.99 -6.57
CA GLY A 98 1.01 14.50 -7.84
C GLY A 98 1.96 13.54 -8.57
N GLN A 99 2.90 12.92 -7.84
CA GLN A 99 3.84 11.93 -8.38
C GLN A 99 3.30 10.50 -8.29
N ALA A 100 2.27 10.26 -7.48
CA ALA A 100 1.52 9.02 -7.42
C ALA A 100 0.02 9.29 -7.60
N ASP A 101 -0.69 8.33 -8.17
CA ASP A 101 -2.13 8.32 -8.39
C ASP A 101 -2.86 7.49 -7.34
N MET A 102 -2.20 6.42 -6.93
CA MET A 102 -2.62 5.49 -5.88
C MET A 102 -1.45 5.19 -4.94
N ALA A 103 -1.77 4.80 -3.72
CA ALA A 103 -0.76 4.37 -2.75
C ALA A 103 -1.35 3.43 -1.70
N THR A 104 -0.48 2.78 -0.91
CA THR A 104 -0.85 2.25 0.40
C THR A 104 -0.54 3.28 1.47
N LEU A 105 -1.54 3.60 2.30
CA LEU A 105 -1.38 4.50 3.45
C LEU A 105 -1.81 3.80 4.74
N SER A 106 -1.16 4.16 5.84
CA SER A 106 -1.64 3.79 7.17
C SER A 106 -2.81 4.67 7.62
N PHE A 107 -3.60 4.15 8.57
CA PHE A 107 -4.68 4.92 9.19
C PHE A 107 -4.19 6.28 9.72
N ALA A 108 -2.98 6.30 10.30
CA ALA A 108 -2.37 7.48 10.89
C ALA A 108 -2.04 8.54 9.84
N VAL A 109 -1.35 8.13 8.78
CA VAL A 109 -0.97 9.01 7.68
C VAL A 109 -2.21 9.48 6.92
N PHE A 110 -3.18 8.59 6.70
CA PHE A 110 -4.44 8.94 6.06
C PHE A 110 -5.18 10.02 6.85
N ALA A 111 -5.45 9.80 8.15
CA ALA A 111 -6.18 10.74 8.98
C ALA A 111 -5.48 12.10 9.05
N THR A 112 -4.16 12.12 9.24
CA THR A 112 -3.39 13.37 9.27
C THR A 112 -3.36 14.08 7.91
N SER A 113 -3.33 13.34 6.81
CA SER A 113 -3.38 13.91 5.45
C SER A 113 -4.74 14.55 5.16
N ILE A 114 -5.83 13.92 5.59
CA ILE A 114 -7.18 14.49 5.47
C ILE A 114 -7.29 15.79 6.28
N LEU A 115 -6.87 15.76 7.56
CA LEU A 115 -6.97 16.95 8.44
C LEU A 115 -6.15 18.14 7.95
N LYS A 116 -5.03 17.88 7.29
CA LYS A 116 -4.14 18.92 6.76
C LYS A 116 -4.39 19.26 5.29
N ASP A 117 -5.37 18.59 4.65
CA ASP A 117 -5.71 18.75 3.22
C ASP A 117 -4.46 18.70 2.30
N VAL A 118 -3.57 17.70 2.56
CA VAL A 118 -2.27 17.67 1.87
C VAL A 118 -2.35 17.11 0.44
N VAL A 119 -3.39 16.32 0.11
CA VAL A 119 -3.57 15.74 -1.23
C VAL A 119 -4.58 16.59 -2.01
N PRO A 120 -4.16 17.30 -3.06
CA PRO A 120 -5.05 18.19 -3.83
C PRO A 120 -6.28 17.45 -4.37
N GLY A 121 -7.48 17.93 -4.00
CA GLY A 121 -8.75 17.32 -4.36
C GLY A 121 -9.16 16.12 -3.51
N GLY A 122 -8.32 15.72 -2.53
CA GLY A 122 -8.60 14.62 -1.62
C GLY A 122 -8.36 13.24 -2.21
N MET A 123 -8.67 12.20 -1.42
CA MET A 123 -8.47 10.79 -1.77
C MET A 123 -9.54 9.91 -1.15
N LYS A 124 -9.69 8.68 -1.67
CA LYS A 124 -10.60 7.65 -1.14
C LYS A 124 -9.84 6.38 -0.81
N ILE A 125 -10.30 5.70 0.24
CA ILE A 125 -9.92 4.33 0.57
C ILE A 125 -10.68 3.41 -0.38
N VAL A 126 -9.97 2.52 -1.09
CA VAL A 126 -10.55 1.70 -2.16
C VAL A 126 -10.42 0.19 -1.91
N ALA A 127 -9.52 -0.25 -1.02
CA ALA A 127 -9.38 -1.65 -0.60
C ALA A 127 -8.54 -1.75 0.68
N ASP A 128 -8.70 -2.85 1.43
CA ASP A 128 -7.80 -3.22 2.53
C ASP A 128 -6.49 -3.82 2.00
N ASN A 129 -5.44 -3.76 2.84
CA ASN A 129 -4.20 -4.47 2.58
C ASN A 129 -3.96 -5.55 3.64
N TYR A 130 -3.83 -5.16 4.92
CA TYR A 130 -3.81 -6.10 6.03
C TYR A 130 -4.24 -5.45 7.35
N GLN A 131 -4.66 -6.30 8.29
CA GLN A 131 -5.11 -5.90 9.62
C GLN A 131 -4.23 -6.53 10.70
N ASP A 132 -4.12 -5.84 11.82
CA ASP A 132 -3.42 -6.24 13.03
C ASP A 132 -4.41 -6.45 14.19
N GLY A 133 -3.96 -7.10 15.27
CA GLY A 133 -4.76 -7.30 16.48
C GLY A 133 -5.82 -8.40 16.39
N HIS A 134 -5.86 -9.19 15.33
CA HIS A 134 -6.73 -10.36 15.23
C HIS A 134 -6.16 -11.54 16.01
N LYS A 135 -6.99 -12.17 16.84
CA LYS A 135 -6.59 -13.35 17.63
C LYS A 135 -6.20 -14.50 16.71
N GLY A 136 -5.03 -15.07 16.93
CA GLY A 136 -4.50 -16.21 16.16
C GLY A 136 -3.64 -15.80 14.96
N TYR A 137 -3.63 -14.52 14.59
CA TYR A 137 -2.80 -13.97 13.52
C TYR A 137 -1.57 -13.25 14.07
N ALA A 138 -0.59 -12.98 13.21
CA ALA A 138 0.57 -12.17 13.56
C ALA A 138 0.15 -10.73 13.91
N ALA A 139 0.94 -10.10 14.78
CA ALA A 139 0.73 -8.71 15.18
C ALA A 139 2.09 -7.97 15.21
N ASN A 140 2.09 -6.69 14.86
CA ASN A 140 3.23 -5.79 15.03
C ASN A 140 3.52 -5.64 16.54
N THR A 141 4.60 -6.26 16.99
CA THR A 141 4.84 -6.47 18.43
C THR A 141 6.13 -5.77 18.85
N PHE A 142 6.07 -5.11 20.00
CA PHE A 142 7.21 -4.45 20.63
C PHE A 142 7.92 -5.41 21.57
N PHE A 143 9.24 -5.57 21.34
CA PHE A 143 10.09 -6.50 22.06
C PHE A 143 11.18 -5.78 22.84
N VAL A 144 11.61 -6.44 23.92
CA VAL A 144 12.80 -6.09 24.69
C VAL A 144 13.69 -7.34 24.84
N LEU A 145 14.91 -7.17 25.33
CA LEU A 145 15.75 -8.32 25.70
C LEU A 145 15.06 -9.16 26.80
N GLN A 146 15.27 -10.47 26.77
CA GLN A 146 14.69 -11.39 27.75
C GLN A 146 15.09 -11.06 29.20
N ASP A 147 16.34 -10.61 29.41
CA ASP A 147 16.90 -10.18 30.68
C ASP A 147 16.58 -8.72 31.05
N SER A 148 15.89 -7.98 30.17
CA SER A 148 15.48 -6.59 30.45
C SER A 148 14.57 -6.53 31.69
N PRO A 149 14.72 -5.51 32.56
CA PRO A 149 13.83 -5.27 33.67
C PRO A 149 12.42 -4.85 33.24
N VAL A 150 12.23 -4.45 31.98
CA VAL A 150 10.92 -4.07 31.43
C VAL A 150 10.02 -5.29 31.37
N LYS A 151 8.87 -5.21 32.06
CA LYS A 151 7.82 -6.24 32.09
C LYS A 151 6.49 -5.73 31.53
N THR A 152 6.23 -4.45 31.68
CA THR A 152 4.98 -3.77 31.28
C THR A 152 5.30 -2.52 30.45
N VAL A 153 4.28 -1.93 29.84
CA VAL A 153 4.42 -0.66 29.11
C VAL A 153 4.90 0.46 30.04
N SER A 154 4.43 0.50 31.31
CA SER A 154 4.83 1.52 32.30
C SER A 154 6.34 1.54 32.56
N ASP A 155 7.03 0.40 32.41
CA ASP A 155 8.50 0.28 32.59
C ASP A 155 9.29 0.89 31.43
N LEU A 156 8.60 1.32 30.35
CA LEU A 156 9.24 1.98 29.20
C LEU A 156 9.60 3.44 29.47
N ARG A 157 9.20 4.02 30.61
CA ARG A 157 9.60 5.38 30.99
C ARG A 157 11.13 5.52 31.03
N GLY A 158 11.65 6.55 30.37
CA GLY A 158 13.08 6.80 30.22
C GLY A 158 13.79 5.91 29.18
N LYS A 159 13.09 5.05 28.44
CA LYS A 159 13.68 4.09 27.49
C LYS A 159 13.77 4.65 26.07
N ARG A 160 14.72 4.09 25.30
CA ARG A 160 14.87 4.32 23.86
C ARG A 160 14.04 3.29 23.12
N ILE A 161 13.11 3.74 22.27
CA ILE A 161 12.16 2.85 21.59
C ILE A 161 12.30 3.01 20.08
N GLY A 162 12.63 1.92 19.37
CA GLY A 162 12.82 1.89 17.93
C GLY A 162 11.52 1.70 17.16
N ILE A 163 11.30 2.56 16.16
CA ILE A 163 10.23 2.49 15.15
C ILE A 163 10.80 2.67 13.75
N ASN A 164 10.03 2.39 12.69
CA ASN A 164 10.51 2.58 11.31
C ASN A 164 10.51 4.05 10.85
N ALA A 165 9.47 4.80 11.16
CA ALA A 165 9.32 6.19 10.75
C ALA A 165 8.33 6.92 11.65
N TYR A 166 8.59 8.19 11.97
CA TYR A 166 7.65 9.04 12.69
C TYR A 166 6.35 9.21 11.88
N GLY A 167 5.22 9.16 12.59
CA GLY A 167 3.88 9.27 11.99
C GLY A 167 3.39 8.00 11.28
N SER A 168 4.18 6.93 11.27
CA SER A 168 3.73 5.63 10.74
C SER A 168 2.67 4.97 11.65
N ALA A 169 2.04 3.88 11.17
CA ALA A 169 1.08 3.12 11.96
C ALA A 169 1.66 2.64 13.30
N VAL A 170 2.90 2.13 13.28
CA VAL A 170 3.53 1.59 14.49
C VAL A 170 3.96 2.70 15.47
N ASP A 171 4.38 3.87 14.96
CA ASP A 171 4.65 5.04 15.80
C ASP A 171 3.38 5.50 16.53
N LEU A 172 2.26 5.58 15.79
CA LEU A 172 1.00 6.03 16.39
C LEU A 172 0.44 4.99 17.36
N ALA A 173 0.54 3.69 17.06
CA ALA A 173 0.17 2.63 17.99
C ALA A 173 1.01 2.70 19.28
N LEU A 174 2.33 2.90 19.16
CA LEU A 174 3.21 3.13 20.29
C LEU A 174 2.74 4.33 21.13
N ARG A 175 2.53 5.49 20.51
CA ARG A 175 2.15 6.72 21.21
C ARG A 175 0.83 6.59 21.93
N VAL A 176 -0.18 5.99 21.27
CA VAL A 176 -1.49 5.73 21.90
C VAL A 176 -1.30 4.79 23.08
N ARG A 177 -0.57 3.69 22.94
CA ARG A 177 -0.36 2.74 24.01
C ARG A 177 0.39 3.35 25.19
N LEU A 178 1.45 4.13 24.96
CA LEU A 178 2.18 4.86 26.01
C LEU A 178 1.25 5.81 26.79
N LYS A 179 0.41 6.57 26.09
CA LYS A 179 -0.52 7.51 26.74
C LYS A 179 -1.59 6.80 27.55
N MET A 180 -2.11 5.66 27.09
CA MET A 180 -3.04 4.82 27.87
C MET A 180 -2.41 4.37 29.23
N ASP A 181 -1.09 4.20 29.28
CA ASP A 181 -0.33 3.86 30.50
C ASP A 181 0.25 5.09 31.22
N GLY A 182 -0.22 6.31 30.89
CA GLY A 182 0.17 7.56 31.57
C GLY A 182 1.58 8.04 31.23
N ILE A 183 2.17 7.60 30.13
CA ILE A 183 3.49 8.00 29.64
C ILE A 183 3.34 9.04 28.53
N ASP A 184 3.95 10.22 28.68
CA ASP A 184 4.03 11.21 27.62
C ASP A 184 5.09 10.79 26.58
N PRO A 185 4.68 10.42 25.34
CA PRO A 185 5.62 9.94 24.32
C PRO A 185 6.59 11.01 23.83
N ARG A 186 6.42 12.28 24.21
CA ARG A 186 7.31 13.40 23.85
C ARG A 186 8.35 13.72 24.91
N LYS A 187 8.08 13.33 26.18
CA LYS A 187 8.90 13.73 27.33
C LYS A 187 9.51 12.55 28.06
N ASP A 188 8.73 11.45 28.15
CA ASP A 188 9.04 10.35 29.04
C ASP A 188 9.80 9.20 28.37
N VAL A 189 9.93 9.20 27.03
CA VAL A 189 10.66 8.19 26.26
C VAL A 189 11.45 8.86 25.12
N GLN A 190 12.46 8.16 24.61
CA GLN A 190 13.17 8.56 23.39
C GLN A 190 12.77 7.65 22.24
N ILE A 191 12.00 8.15 21.29
CA ILE A 191 11.66 7.41 20.07
C ILE A 191 12.77 7.61 19.04
N VAL A 192 13.20 6.51 18.40
CA VAL A 192 14.32 6.48 17.44
C VAL A 192 13.87 5.83 16.13
N GLU A 193 14.13 6.50 15.00
CA GLU A 193 13.86 5.90 13.68
C GLU A 193 14.96 4.93 13.28
N ILE A 194 14.57 3.68 12.99
CA ILE A 194 15.46 2.60 12.58
C ILE A 194 14.72 1.75 11.54
N ALA A 195 15.31 1.51 10.38
CA ALA A 195 14.71 0.64 9.37
C ALA A 195 14.38 -0.76 9.97
N PHE A 196 13.22 -1.31 9.63
CA PHE A 196 12.70 -2.56 10.21
C PHE A 196 13.74 -3.71 10.30
N PRO A 197 14.58 -3.99 9.27
CA PRO A 197 15.57 -5.07 9.36
C PRO A 197 16.60 -4.87 10.48
N ASN A 198 16.82 -3.62 10.90
CA ASN A 198 17.86 -3.23 11.85
C ASN A 198 17.34 -3.08 13.30
N ILE A 199 16.02 -3.16 13.53
CA ILE A 199 15.44 -3.00 14.87
C ILE A 199 15.85 -4.16 15.78
N GLY A 200 15.71 -5.41 15.33
CA GLY A 200 16.13 -6.59 16.09
C GLY A 200 17.61 -6.56 16.51
N PRO A 201 18.56 -6.36 15.55
CA PRO A 201 19.96 -6.11 15.88
C PRO A 201 20.17 -4.96 16.88
N ALA A 202 19.47 -3.83 16.72
CA ALA A 202 19.59 -2.69 17.63
C ALA A 202 19.15 -2.98 19.07
N ILE A 203 18.11 -3.84 19.27
CA ILE A 203 17.73 -4.33 20.60
C ILE A 203 18.85 -5.19 21.20
N ARG A 204 19.38 -6.14 20.44
CA ARG A 204 20.42 -7.08 20.88
C ARG A 204 21.75 -6.38 21.24
N GLU A 205 22.10 -5.36 20.47
CA GLU A 205 23.28 -4.52 20.70
C GLU A 205 23.06 -3.44 21.78
N LYS A 206 21.88 -3.43 22.42
CA LYS A 206 21.48 -2.44 23.44
C LYS A 206 21.58 -0.98 22.96
N ARG A 207 21.48 -0.75 21.63
CA ARG A 207 21.38 0.60 21.06
C ARG A 207 20.02 1.23 21.34
N ILE A 208 18.98 0.38 21.44
CA ILE A 208 17.64 0.70 21.92
C ILE A 208 17.23 -0.30 22.99
N ASP A 209 16.30 0.10 23.84
CA ASP A 209 15.83 -0.71 24.95
C ASP A 209 14.59 -1.53 24.58
N CYS A 210 13.78 -1.01 23.65
CA CYS A 210 12.58 -1.63 23.11
C CYS A 210 12.47 -1.33 21.61
N GLY A 211 11.82 -2.19 20.82
CA GLY A 211 11.59 -1.91 19.41
C GLY A 211 10.51 -2.77 18.80
N VAL A 212 9.83 -2.25 17.76
CA VAL A 212 8.80 -2.99 17.05
C VAL A 212 9.42 -3.99 16.08
N LEU A 213 8.99 -5.23 16.13
CA LEU A 213 9.30 -6.24 15.13
C LEU A 213 8.05 -6.58 14.33
N ILE A 214 8.21 -6.63 13.01
CA ILE A 214 7.17 -7.02 12.05
C ILE A 214 7.64 -8.24 11.26
N LEU A 215 6.72 -8.97 10.62
CA LEU A 215 7.08 -10.02 9.67
C LEU A 215 7.86 -9.44 8.46
N PRO A 216 8.85 -10.17 7.91
CA PRO A 216 9.38 -11.47 8.35
C PRO A 216 10.45 -11.34 9.46
N PHE A 217 10.90 -10.13 9.79
CA PHE A 217 12.00 -9.87 10.73
C PHE A 217 11.69 -10.38 12.14
N MET A 218 10.43 -10.28 12.56
CA MET A 218 9.96 -10.80 13.85
C MET A 218 10.25 -12.31 13.98
N ASN A 219 9.90 -13.11 12.95
CA ASN A 219 10.13 -14.55 12.98
C ASN A 219 11.62 -14.88 13.12
N ASN A 220 12.47 -14.18 12.36
CA ASN A 220 13.93 -14.38 12.44
C ASN A 220 14.46 -14.06 13.84
N GLU A 221 14.00 -12.98 14.46
CA GLU A 221 14.47 -12.58 15.78
C GLU A 221 13.91 -13.47 16.90
N VAL A 222 12.66 -13.90 16.82
CA VAL A 222 12.05 -14.81 17.79
C VAL A 222 12.74 -16.18 17.76
N GLN A 223 13.08 -16.70 16.57
CA GLN A 223 13.81 -17.98 16.43
C GLN A 223 15.21 -17.95 17.07
N LYS A 224 15.89 -16.80 17.05
CA LYS A 224 17.18 -16.65 17.74
C LYS A 224 17.04 -16.69 19.28
N GLY A 225 15.82 -16.55 19.80
CA GLY A 225 15.55 -16.45 21.23
C GLY A 225 16.10 -15.17 21.88
N GLY A 226 16.00 -15.07 23.18
CA GLY A 226 16.57 -13.96 23.96
C GLY A 226 15.80 -12.64 23.86
N LEU A 227 14.60 -12.63 23.29
CA LEU A 227 13.66 -11.50 23.28
C LEU A 227 12.34 -11.91 23.95
N LYS A 228 11.66 -10.93 24.57
CA LYS A 228 10.30 -11.07 25.08
C LYS A 228 9.42 -9.92 24.58
N ALA A 229 8.16 -10.27 24.27
CA ALA A 229 7.15 -9.30 23.89
C ALA A 229 6.71 -8.46 25.11
N VAL A 230 6.41 -7.19 24.89
CA VAL A 230 5.83 -6.28 25.89
C VAL A 230 4.38 -5.95 25.56
N PHE A 231 4.10 -5.55 24.32
CA PHE A 231 2.75 -5.26 23.82
C PHE A 231 2.73 -5.29 22.29
N ASN A 232 1.55 -5.26 21.70
CA ASN A 232 1.34 -5.15 20.24
C ASN A 232 0.30 -4.08 19.89
N GLY A 233 0.10 -3.81 18.60
CA GLY A 233 -0.85 -2.82 18.14
C GLY A 233 -2.29 -3.11 18.54
N GLY A 234 -2.68 -4.39 18.62
CA GLY A 234 -3.99 -4.83 19.08
C GLY A 234 -4.29 -4.46 20.54
N ASP A 235 -3.26 -4.34 21.39
CA ASP A 235 -3.41 -3.91 22.78
C ASP A 235 -3.82 -2.43 22.89
N ALA A 236 -3.60 -1.64 21.84
CA ALA A 236 -4.01 -0.23 21.77
C ALA A 236 -5.42 -0.07 21.17
N PHE A 237 -5.79 -0.89 20.17
CA PHE A 237 -6.95 -0.63 19.32
C PHE A 237 -7.94 -1.81 19.20
N GLY A 238 -7.58 -3.03 19.65
CA GLY A 238 -8.23 -4.26 19.18
C GLY A 238 -7.88 -4.54 17.72
N PRO A 239 -8.67 -5.34 16.98
CA PRO A 239 -8.47 -5.54 15.54
C PRO A 239 -8.61 -4.23 14.75
N TYR A 240 -7.62 -3.91 13.91
CA TYR A 240 -7.61 -2.67 13.12
C TYR A 240 -6.87 -2.84 11.79
N SER A 241 -7.30 -2.09 10.76
CA SER A 241 -6.57 -2.02 9.50
C SER A 241 -5.32 -1.15 9.68
N VAL A 242 -4.17 -1.73 9.40
CA VAL A 242 -2.86 -1.06 9.55
C VAL A 242 -2.60 -0.14 8.39
N ILE A 243 -2.74 -0.70 7.18
CA ILE A 243 -2.57 -0.01 5.90
C ILE A 243 -3.64 -0.49 4.91
N PHE A 244 -4.00 0.40 4.01
CA PHE A 244 -5.02 0.18 3.00
C PHE A 244 -4.68 0.96 1.72
N HIS A 245 -5.28 0.54 0.61
CA HIS A 245 -5.12 1.18 -0.69
C HIS A 245 -5.95 2.45 -0.76
N VAL A 246 -5.32 3.52 -1.22
CA VAL A 246 -5.99 4.80 -1.51
C VAL A 246 -5.78 5.19 -2.97
N ALA A 247 -6.73 5.94 -3.51
CA ALA A 247 -6.60 6.59 -4.82
C ALA A 247 -7.00 8.06 -4.69
N THR A 248 -6.30 8.96 -5.41
CA THR A 248 -6.67 10.38 -5.43
C THR A 248 -8.02 10.56 -6.13
N ASN A 249 -8.84 11.50 -5.65
CA ASN A 249 -10.16 11.76 -6.23
C ASN A 249 -10.06 12.19 -7.69
N ASN A 250 -9.03 12.95 -8.06
CA ASN A 250 -8.78 13.38 -9.44
C ASN A 250 -8.52 12.16 -10.34
N PHE A 251 -7.71 11.21 -9.90
CA PHE A 251 -7.43 10.01 -10.67
C PHE A 251 -8.67 9.10 -10.78
N LEU A 252 -9.41 8.91 -9.68
CA LEU A 252 -10.66 8.15 -9.66
C LEU A 252 -11.70 8.74 -10.63
N LYS A 253 -11.85 10.05 -10.66
CA LYS A 253 -12.79 10.73 -11.57
C LYS A 253 -12.44 10.49 -13.03
N ALA A 254 -11.15 10.50 -13.38
CA ALA A 254 -10.68 10.35 -14.75
C ALA A 254 -10.58 8.88 -15.21
N ASN A 255 -10.27 7.96 -14.29
CA ASN A 255 -9.82 6.61 -14.62
C ASN A 255 -10.52 5.51 -13.80
N ARG A 256 -11.80 5.71 -13.43
CA ARG A 256 -12.53 4.80 -12.53
C ARG A 256 -12.48 3.32 -12.95
N GLU A 257 -12.65 3.05 -14.25
CA GLU A 257 -12.65 1.69 -14.78
C GLU A 257 -11.24 1.05 -14.75
N ALA A 258 -10.18 1.82 -14.92
CA ALA A 258 -8.82 1.33 -14.76
C ALA A 258 -8.52 0.96 -13.29
N VAL A 259 -9.01 1.75 -12.32
CA VAL A 259 -8.89 1.43 -10.88
C VAL A 259 -9.72 0.19 -10.55
N ARG A 260 -10.93 0.04 -11.10
CA ARG A 260 -11.74 -1.17 -10.94
C ARG A 260 -11.00 -2.42 -11.47
N ALA A 261 -10.40 -2.30 -12.65
CA ALA A 261 -9.62 -3.37 -13.26
C ALA A 261 -8.39 -3.74 -12.42
N PHE A 262 -7.67 -2.73 -11.89
CA PHE A 262 -6.56 -2.90 -10.95
C PHE A 262 -7.02 -3.67 -9.69
N LEU A 263 -8.10 -3.24 -9.04
CA LEU A 263 -8.61 -3.88 -7.83
C LEU A 263 -9.16 -5.30 -8.10
N SER A 264 -9.73 -5.54 -9.29
CA SER A 264 -10.16 -6.87 -9.70
C SER A 264 -8.97 -7.84 -9.80
N ASP A 265 -7.86 -7.39 -10.39
CA ASP A 265 -6.63 -8.18 -10.48
C ASP A 265 -5.94 -8.30 -9.10
N TYR A 266 -6.02 -7.28 -8.22
CA TYR A 266 -5.56 -7.37 -6.84
C TYR A 266 -6.26 -8.49 -6.07
N VAL A 267 -7.60 -8.53 -6.11
CA VAL A 267 -8.40 -9.58 -5.45
C VAL A 267 -8.14 -10.95 -6.08
N LEU A 268 -7.98 -11.02 -7.40
CA LEU A 268 -7.61 -12.26 -8.09
C LEU A 268 -6.23 -12.76 -7.62
N GLY A 269 -5.26 -11.85 -7.49
CA GLY A 269 -3.93 -12.13 -6.96
C GLY A 269 -3.97 -12.62 -5.51
N LEU A 270 -4.72 -11.95 -4.63
CA LEU A 270 -4.92 -12.41 -3.25
C LEU A 270 -5.45 -13.85 -3.20
N LYS A 271 -6.52 -14.15 -3.95
CA LYS A 271 -7.10 -15.50 -4.01
C LYS A 271 -6.12 -16.52 -4.53
N TRP A 272 -5.31 -16.15 -5.53
CA TRP A 272 -4.28 -17.02 -6.08
C TRP A 272 -3.21 -17.35 -5.02
N PHE A 273 -2.74 -16.35 -4.25
CA PHE A 273 -1.75 -16.54 -3.19
C PHE A 273 -2.28 -17.39 -2.02
N TYR A 274 -3.59 -17.30 -1.71
CA TYR A 274 -4.22 -18.10 -0.65
C TYR A 274 -4.64 -19.50 -1.10
N ASP A 275 -4.57 -19.82 -2.40
CA ASP A 275 -4.87 -21.16 -2.88
C ASP A 275 -3.72 -22.12 -2.54
N PRO A 276 -3.96 -23.18 -1.75
CA PRO A 276 -2.93 -24.17 -1.39
C PRO A 276 -2.25 -24.79 -2.60
N ALA A 277 -2.95 -24.94 -3.74
CA ALA A 277 -2.36 -25.47 -4.96
C ALA A 277 -1.22 -24.61 -5.51
N ASN A 278 -1.23 -23.32 -5.22
CA ASN A 278 -0.23 -22.35 -5.68
C ASN A 278 0.90 -22.10 -4.67
N ARG A 279 0.80 -22.66 -3.44
CA ARG A 279 1.67 -22.31 -2.32
C ARG A 279 3.16 -22.36 -2.65
N LYS A 280 3.63 -23.45 -3.28
CA LYS A 280 5.05 -23.59 -3.63
C LYS A 280 5.51 -22.42 -4.52
N ARG A 281 4.75 -22.15 -5.58
CA ARG A 281 5.09 -21.07 -6.53
C ARG A 281 4.96 -19.70 -5.89
N ALA A 282 3.96 -19.48 -5.05
CA ALA A 282 3.79 -18.23 -4.30
C ALA A 282 5.02 -17.90 -3.42
N ILE A 283 5.53 -18.90 -2.71
CA ILE A 283 6.75 -18.76 -1.91
C ILE A 283 7.98 -18.49 -2.78
N GLU A 284 8.15 -19.22 -3.90
CA GLU A 284 9.27 -19.03 -4.82
C GLU A 284 9.33 -17.59 -5.36
N ILE A 285 8.24 -17.09 -5.97
CA ILE A 285 8.22 -15.73 -6.55
C ILE A 285 8.38 -14.65 -5.49
N THR A 286 7.81 -14.84 -4.29
CA THR A 286 7.96 -13.91 -3.17
C THR A 286 9.40 -13.89 -2.67
N SER A 287 10.03 -15.07 -2.50
CA SER A 287 11.42 -15.19 -2.08
C SER A 287 12.38 -14.57 -3.09
N GLU A 288 12.18 -14.86 -4.37
CA GLU A 288 13.00 -14.32 -5.47
C GLU A 288 12.98 -12.78 -5.47
N PHE A 289 11.81 -12.18 -5.24
CA PHE A 289 11.63 -10.73 -5.28
C PHE A 289 12.08 -10.06 -3.98
N THR A 290 11.57 -10.50 -2.83
CA THR A 290 11.80 -9.85 -1.54
C THR A 290 13.15 -10.18 -0.92
N LYS A 291 13.88 -11.18 -1.47
CA LYS A 291 15.09 -11.78 -0.89
C LYS A 291 14.86 -12.40 0.49
N SER A 292 13.61 -12.60 0.88
CA SER A 292 13.28 -13.35 2.11
C SER A 292 13.50 -14.84 1.87
N PRO A 293 14.18 -15.57 2.77
CA PRO A 293 14.42 -17.01 2.61
C PRO A 293 13.11 -17.79 2.47
N ALA A 294 13.02 -18.69 1.49
CA ALA A 294 11.80 -19.46 1.21
C ALA A 294 11.34 -20.27 2.43
N ASN A 295 12.27 -20.86 3.19
CA ASN A 295 11.96 -21.60 4.40
C ASN A 295 11.39 -20.72 5.54
N VAL A 296 11.70 -19.43 5.55
CA VAL A 296 11.10 -18.48 6.50
C VAL A 296 9.69 -18.13 6.04
N LEU A 297 9.50 -17.83 4.75
CA LEU A 297 8.17 -17.55 4.19
C LEU A 297 7.23 -18.74 4.38
N ASP A 298 7.70 -19.98 4.19
CA ASP A 298 6.88 -21.18 4.31
C ASP A 298 6.31 -21.39 5.72
N GLN A 299 6.91 -20.79 6.75
CA GLN A 299 6.43 -20.91 8.13
C GLN A 299 5.19 -20.09 8.43
N TYR A 300 4.94 -18.99 7.68
CA TYR A 300 3.87 -18.06 8.02
C TYR A 300 3.09 -17.51 6.81
N PHE A 301 3.79 -17.23 5.69
CA PHE A 301 3.24 -16.44 4.59
C PHE A 301 1.92 -17.02 4.08
N MET A 302 0.88 -16.19 4.03
CA MET A 302 -0.48 -16.54 3.61
C MET A 302 -1.13 -17.70 4.41
N THR A 303 -0.81 -17.82 5.69
CA THR A 303 -1.44 -18.73 6.66
C THR A 303 -2.04 -17.94 7.82
N GLU A 304 -2.63 -18.60 8.81
CA GLU A 304 -3.09 -17.95 10.06
C GLU A 304 -1.94 -17.38 10.91
N ARG A 305 -0.69 -17.75 10.59
CA ARG A 305 0.50 -17.17 11.25
C ARG A 305 1.00 -15.88 10.60
N ASP A 306 0.36 -15.46 9.50
CA ASP A 306 0.57 -14.18 8.84
C ASP A 306 -0.38 -13.13 9.43
N TYR A 307 -0.32 -11.89 8.95
CA TYR A 307 -1.35 -10.89 9.25
C TYR A 307 -2.71 -11.29 8.68
N TYR A 308 -3.77 -10.88 9.34
CA TYR A 308 -5.12 -11.04 8.79
C TYR A 308 -5.27 -10.20 7.51
N ARG A 309 -5.81 -10.81 6.47
CA ARG A 309 -6.20 -10.13 5.22
C ARG A 309 -7.55 -10.65 4.77
N ASP A 310 -8.43 -9.72 4.44
CA ASP A 310 -9.67 -10.07 3.74
C ASP A 310 -9.34 -10.46 2.29
N ARG A 311 -9.77 -11.65 1.85
CA ARG A 311 -9.42 -12.20 0.52
C ARG A 311 -10.14 -11.52 -0.63
N ASP A 312 -11.17 -10.72 -0.34
CA ASP A 312 -11.89 -9.89 -1.30
C ASP A 312 -11.43 -8.41 -1.25
N GLY A 313 -10.45 -8.10 -0.40
CA GLY A 313 -9.93 -6.74 -0.20
C GLY A 313 -10.89 -5.83 0.55
N CYS A 314 -11.94 -6.39 1.17
CA CYS A 314 -12.94 -5.63 1.90
C CYS A 314 -12.41 -5.15 3.25
N VAL A 315 -12.89 -3.98 3.69
CA VAL A 315 -12.62 -3.42 5.01
C VAL A 315 -13.85 -2.68 5.52
N SER A 316 -14.20 -2.86 6.79
CA SER A 316 -15.24 -2.04 7.41
C SER A 316 -14.68 -0.68 7.84
N ALA A 317 -15.52 0.35 7.83
CA ALA A 317 -15.12 1.66 8.34
C ALA A 317 -14.66 1.57 9.80
N GLU A 318 -15.26 0.68 10.59
CA GLU A 318 -14.99 0.52 12.02
C GLU A 318 -13.54 0.16 12.33
N VAL A 319 -12.93 -0.81 11.59
CA VAL A 319 -11.55 -1.25 11.85
C VAL A 319 -10.50 -0.19 11.48
N ILE A 320 -10.86 0.83 10.69
CA ILE A 320 -10.02 2.00 10.43
C ILE A 320 -10.37 3.13 11.40
N GLN A 321 -11.65 3.28 11.77
CA GLN A 321 -12.11 4.33 12.67
C GLN A 321 -11.53 4.19 14.08
N ARG A 322 -11.47 2.95 14.60
CA ARG A 322 -10.94 2.68 15.96
C ARG A 322 -9.56 3.29 16.25
N PRO A 323 -8.52 3.04 15.43
CA PRO A 323 -7.22 3.66 15.68
C PRO A 323 -7.23 5.17 15.46
N VAL A 324 -8.05 5.70 14.55
CA VAL A 324 -8.21 7.15 14.35
C VAL A 324 -8.87 7.81 15.56
N ASP A 325 -9.92 7.20 16.12
CA ASP A 325 -10.53 7.65 17.38
C ASP A 325 -9.56 7.56 18.55
N GLY A 326 -8.71 6.51 18.59
CA GLY A 326 -7.62 6.40 19.54
C GLY A 326 -6.64 7.55 19.45
N MET A 327 -6.24 7.94 18.25
CA MET A 327 -5.37 9.10 18.04
C MET A 327 -6.02 10.40 18.55
N GLN A 328 -7.31 10.59 18.30
CA GLN A 328 -8.05 11.76 18.76
C GLN A 328 -8.19 11.79 20.28
N ARG A 329 -8.62 10.68 20.87
CA ARG A 329 -8.78 10.55 22.33
C ARG A 329 -7.49 10.87 23.08
N GLU A 330 -6.36 10.43 22.52
CA GLU A 330 -5.04 10.67 23.11
C GLU A 330 -4.41 12.02 22.68
N GLY A 331 -5.14 12.88 21.97
CA GLY A 331 -4.70 14.21 21.55
C GLY A 331 -3.52 14.20 20.57
N LEU A 332 -3.47 13.17 19.72
CA LEU A 332 -2.48 13.07 18.62
C LEU A 332 -3.00 13.71 17.33
N ILE A 333 -4.32 13.87 17.22
CA ILE A 333 -5.00 14.71 16.23
C ILE A 333 -6.03 15.59 16.94
N ASP A 334 -6.24 16.79 16.42
CA ASP A 334 -7.06 17.82 17.08
C ASP A 334 -8.55 17.73 16.71
N LYS A 335 -8.88 17.11 15.58
CA LYS A 335 -10.24 17.02 15.04
C LYS A 335 -10.60 15.61 14.66
N PRO A 336 -11.89 15.23 14.75
CA PRO A 336 -12.35 13.92 14.30
C PRO A 336 -12.24 13.80 12.76
N VAL A 337 -11.99 12.57 12.31
CA VAL A 337 -12.07 12.18 10.90
C VAL A 337 -13.08 11.05 10.81
N LYS A 338 -14.18 11.25 10.09
CA LYS A 338 -15.19 10.23 9.87
C LYS A 338 -14.79 9.38 8.65
N ILE A 339 -14.18 8.23 8.92
CA ILE A 339 -13.58 7.36 7.89
C ILE A 339 -14.58 6.96 6.79
N ALA A 340 -15.83 6.66 7.15
CA ALA A 340 -16.86 6.25 6.20
C ALA A 340 -17.07 7.25 5.04
N ASP A 341 -16.84 8.56 5.28
CA ASP A 341 -17.00 9.60 4.26
C ASP A 341 -15.90 9.54 3.17
N TYR A 342 -14.83 8.81 3.44
CA TYR A 342 -13.65 8.68 2.56
C TYR A 342 -13.50 7.31 1.94
N MET A 343 -14.48 6.41 2.04
CA MET A 343 -14.43 5.07 1.47
C MET A 343 -15.16 4.99 0.12
N ASP A 344 -14.62 4.19 -0.79
CA ASP A 344 -15.29 3.80 -2.05
C ASP A 344 -14.95 2.34 -2.39
N LEU A 345 -15.57 1.41 -1.68
CA LEU A 345 -15.40 -0.02 -1.88
C LEU A 345 -16.24 -0.58 -3.05
N SER A 346 -17.05 0.26 -3.71
CA SER A 346 -17.85 -0.14 -4.88
C SER A 346 -16.99 -0.47 -6.12
N LEU A 347 -15.70 -0.21 -6.03
CA LEU A 347 -14.71 -0.55 -7.06
C LEU A 347 -14.22 -2.00 -6.97
N LEU A 348 -14.39 -2.66 -5.83
CA LEU A 348 -14.03 -4.06 -5.64
C LEU A 348 -14.98 -4.99 -6.41
N PRO A 349 -14.52 -6.19 -6.88
CA PRO A 349 -15.33 -7.08 -7.69
C PRO A 349 -16.47 -7.78 -6.93
N GLY A 350 -16.41 -7.79 -5.60
CA GLY A 350 -17.41 -8.34 -4.70
C GLY A 350 -18.23 -7.27 -3.99
N LEU A 351 -19.37 -7.65 -3.40
CA LEU A 351 -20.10 -6.77 -2.48
C LEU A 351 -19.46 -6.86 -1.11
N CYS A 352 -18.73 -5.82 -0.70
CA CYS A 352 -18.28 -5.68 0.67
C CYS A 352 -19.51 -5.42 1.56
N LYS A 353 -19.64 -6.18 2.64
CA LYS A 353 -20.65 -5.88 3.66
C LYS A 353 -20.22 -4.58 4.35
N ALA A 354 -21.15 -3.63 4.39
CA ALA A 354 -20.97 -2.36 5.09
C ALA A 354 -20.80 -2.58 6.59
#